data_172fea859a237bd43cb493722a44d863
#
_entry.id   172fea859a237bd43cb493722a44d863
#
_cell.length_a   1.000
_cell.length_b   1.000
_cell.length_c   1.000
_cell.angle_alpha   90.00
_cell.angle_beta   90.00
_cell.angle_gamma   90.00
#
_symmetry.space_group_name_H-M   'P 1'
#
loop_
_entity.id
_entity.type
_entity.pdbx_description
1 polymer ?
#
loop_
_entity_poly.entity_id
_entity_poly.type
_entity_poly.pdbx_seq_one_letter_code
_entity_poly.pdbx_strand_id
1 'polypeptide(L)'
;MIKRAICLLAVLFSLPAFASELNESIQTDYDEHLGALFDHFHRNPELSTVETETARRMALELSLAGFDVTEGVGGTGVVAMMENGEGPLVMMRADMDGLPVEEKSGLANASRAKQKDPITGNDVFVMHACGHDVHITSLVGTARHMAAHRDEWTGTLMLVVQPAEERVLGARAMRDDEIWERFGKPDYALAFHVASSGTAGVINVQEGSPYAGADTVDIIIHGVGAHGASPHRGKDPIVLGSQIVLALQTLVSRELSPRDPGVVTVGSFHSGTKHNIISDRAHLQLTVRNTSEATRQILLDGIVRIAENMGRVAGLPEDKLPEVIISNESVPPVVNDAPLVRRLRAAWV
;
A
#
# COMPACT_ATOMS: atom_id res chain seq x y z
N MET A 1 37.94 58.11 -20.59
CA MET A 1 37.90 57.26 -21.80
C MET A 1 37.58 55.85 -21.40
N ILE A 2 36.60 55.27 -22.15
CA ILE A 2 36.26 53.85 -22.35
C ILE A 2 35.42 53.22 -21.26
N LYS A 3 34.13 53.32 -21.41
CA LYS A 3 33.08 52.36 -21.75
C LYS A 3 33.40 50.87 -21.52
N ARG A 4 32.83 50.31 -20.47
CA ARG A 4 32.27 48.95 -20.46
C ARG A 4 30.95 48.99 -19.69
N ALA A 5 29.90 49.07 -20.41
CA ALA A 5 28.56 48.91 -19.93
C ALA A 5 27.98 47.63 -20.52
N ILE A 6 27.23 46.92 -19.68
CA ILE A 6 26.03 46.13 -19.99
C ILE A 6 26.23 44.89 -20.84
N CYS A 7 26.20 43.75 -20.17
CA CYS A 7 25.52 42.52 -20.62
C CYS A 7 25.33 41.61 -19.40
N LEU A 8 24.35 41.89 -18.58
CA LEU A 8 23.88 40.95 -17.55
C LEU A 8 22.44 41.33 -17.17
N LEU A 9 21.51 41.04 -18.08
CA LEU A 9 20.06 41.06 -17.72
C LEU A 9 19.28 40.34 -18.83
N ALA A 10 19.22 39.05 -18.80
CA ALA A 10 18.24 38.28 -19.60
C ALA A 10 18.17 36.78 -19.23
N VAL A 11 18.14 36.40 -17.95
CA VAL A 11 17.93 34.98 -17.58
C VAL A 11 16.93 34.76 -16.43
N LEU A 12 16.23 35.78 -15.97
CA LEU A 12 15.41 35.66 -14.75
C LEU A 12 13.88 35.71 -14.94
N PHE A 13 13.34 35.48 -16.16
CA PHE A 13 11.90 35.65 -16.39
C PHE A 13 11.17 34.44 -16.99
N SER A 14 11.78 33.26 -17.13
CA SER A 14 11.11 32.11 -17.77
C SER A 14 10.44 31.12 -16.81
N LEU A 15 10.84 31.05 -15.54
CA LEU A 15 10.28 30.05 -14.61
C LEU A 15 8.81 30.27 -14.19
N PRO A 16 8.32 31.48 -13.90
CA PRO A 16 6.91 31.66 -13.56
C PRO A 16 5.93 31.49 -14.73
N ALA A 17 6.37 31.72 -15.97
CA ALA A 17 5.51 31.57 -17.16
C ALA A 17 5.25 30.06 -17.45
N PHE A 18 6.27 29.22 -17.34
CA PHE A 18 6.14 27.77 -17.56
C PHE A 18 5.19 27.10 -16.56
N ALA A 19 5.29 27.46 -15.26
CA ALA A 19 4.40 26.93 -14.23
C ALA A 19 2.94 27.37 -14.43
N SER A 20 2.69 28.54 -15.00
CA SER A 20 1.32 29.01 -15.30
C SER A 20 0.72 28.27 -16.50
N GLU A 21 1.50 28.03 -17.56
CA GLU A 21 1.05 27.30 -18.75
C GLU A 21 0.74 25.82 -18.42
N LEU A 22 1.58 25.17 -17.64
CA LEU A 22 1.34 23.80 -17.16
C LEU A 22 0.06 23.71 -16.33
N ASN A 23 -0.13 24.62 -15.38
CA ASN A 23 -1.32 24.64 -14.52
C ASN A 23 -2.60 24.89 -15.36
N GLU A 24 -2.57 25.78 -16.32
CA GLU A 24 -3.71 26.03 -17.23
C GLU A 24 -4.02 24.82 -18.09
N SER A 25 -3.00 24.15 -18.63
CA SER A 25 -3.16 22.92 -19.41
C SER A 25 -3.79 21.78 -18.58
N ILE A 26 -3.29 21.56 -17.34
CA ILE A 26 -3.84 20.54 -16.45
C ILE A 26 -5.29 20.88 -16.06
N GLN A 27 -5.58 22.15 -15.76
CA GLN A 27 -6.93 22.56 -15.40
C GLN A 27 -7.90 22.35 -16.58
N THR A 28 -7.48 22.69 -17.78
CA THR A 28 -8.28 22.47 -19.01
C THR A 28 -8.57 20.98 -19.21
N ASP A 29 -7.55 20.11 -19.10
CA ASP A 29 -7.72 18.66 -19.23
C ASP A 29 -8.63 18.09 -18.13
N TYR A 30 -8.54 18.63 -16.92
CA TYR A 30 -9.44 18.26 -15.84
C TYR A 30 -10.89 18.63 -16.14
N ASP A 31 -11.14 19.85 -16.58
CA ASP A 31 -12.48 20.36 -16.86
C ASP A 31 -13.13 19.64 -18.07
N GLU A 32 -12.34 19.30 -19.08
CA GLU A 32 -12.83 18.68 -20.31
C GLU A 32 -12.91 17.15 -20.26
N HIS A 33 -12.07 16.48 -19.44
CA HIS A 33 -11.97 15.03 -19.46
C HIS A 33 -11.77 14.40 -18.08
N LEU A 34 -10.71 14.75 -17.33
CA LEU A 34 -10.29 14.02 -16.14
C LEU A 34 -11.30 14.13 -14.99
N GLY A 35 -12.02 15.25 -14.88
CA GLY A 35 -13.06 15.41 -13.86
C GLY A 35 -14.23 14.43 -14.05
N ALA A 36 -14.65 14.22 -15.29
CA ALA A 36 -15.67 13.22 -15.62
C ALA A 36 -15.16 11.78 -15.45
N LEU A 37 -13.88 11.54 -15.74
CA LEU A 37 -13.23 10.25 -15.55
C LEU A 37 -13.11 9.92 -14.06
N PHE A 38 -12.69 10.88 -13.25
CA PHE A 38 -12.68 10.73 -11.77
C PHE A 38 -14.06 10.39 -11.21
N ASP A 39 -15.10 11.16 -11.62
CA ASP A 39 -16.47 10.89 -11.18
C ASP A 39 -16.96 9.50 -11.61
N HIS A 40 -16.54 9.02 -12.78
CA HIS A 40 -16.81 7.66 -13.24
C HIS A 40 -16.19 6.60 -12.31
N PHE A 41 -14.90 6.69 -12.00
CA PHE A 41 -14.24 5.74 -11.11
C PHE A 41 -14.80 5.81 -9.68
N HIS A 42 -15.02 7.01 -9.17
CA HIS A 42 -15.58 7.22 -7.84
C HIS A 42 -16.95 6.54 -7.65
N ARG A 43 -17.81 6.61 -8.67
CA ARG A 43 -19.15 5.98 -8.65
C ARG A 43 -19.12 4.48 -8.87
N ASN A 44 -18.09 3.93 -9.49
CA ASN A 44 -18.03 2.55 -9.96
C ASN A 44 -16.77 1.83 -9.45
N PRO A 45 -16.48 1.87 -8.13
CA PRO A 45 -15.34 1.16 -7.57
C PRO A 45 -15.55 -0.34 -7.67
N GLU A 46 -14.46 -1.09 -7.84
CA GLU A 46 -14.44 -2.54 -7.84
C GLU A 46 -13.49 -3.08 -6.77
N LEU A 47 -13.84 -4.21 -6.17
CA LEU A 47 -13.04 -4.86 -5.12
C LEU A 47 -11.75 -5.46 -5.68
N SER A 48 -10.75 -5.58 -4.79
CA SER A 48 -9.48 -6.28 -5.06
C SER A 48 -9.70 -7.63 -5.77
N THR A 49 -8.90 -7.90 -6.79
CA THR A 49 -8.88 -9.10 -7.65
C THR A 49 -10.03 -9.22 -8.65
N VAL A 50 -10.98 -8.32 -8.64
CA VAL A 50 -12.14 -8.32 -9.56
C VAL A 50 -12.40 -6.95 -10.21
N GLU A 51 -11.34 -6.14 -10.36
CA GLU A 51 -11.33 -4.78 -10.94
C GLU A 51 -11.41 -4.81 -12.48
N THR A 52 -12.33 -5.59 -13.03
CA THR A 52 -12.38 -5.89 -14.47
C THR A 52 -12.75 -4.69 -15.34
N GLU A 53 -13.77 -3.94 -14.94
CA GLU A 53 -14.23 -2.78 -15.70
C GLU A 53 -13.30 -1.58 -15.50
N THR A 54 -12.75 -1.43 -14.30
CA THR A 54 -11.74 -0.41 -14.00
C THR A 54 -10.48 -0.63 -14.83
N ALA A 55 -9.96 -1.86 -14.88
CA ALA A 55 -8.80 -2.23 -15.68
C ALA A 55 -9.04 -1.96 -17.17
N ARG A 56 -10.19 -2.40 -17.71
CA ARG A 56 -10.58 -2.17 -19.09
C ARG A 56 -10.70 -0.68 -19.43
N ARG A 57 -11.26 0.12 -18.50
CA ARG A 57 -11.35 1.57 -18.70
C ARG A 57 -9.97 2.21 -18.68
N MET A 58 -9.10 1.82 -17.77
CA MET A 58 -7.72 2.32 -17.72
C MET A 58 -6.94 1.94 -18.99
N ALA A 59 -7.05 0.72 -19.46
CA ALA A 59 -6.42 0.28 -20.71
C ALA A 59 -6.89 1.12 -21.90
N LEU A 60 -8.19 1.41 -21.99
CA LEU A 60 -8.74 2.28 -23.03
C LEU A 60 -8.16 3.70 -22.97
N GLU A 61 -8.16 4.33 -21.79
CA GLU A 61 -7.65 5.70 -21.61
C GLU A 61 -6.17 5.82 -21.98
N LEU A 62 -5.35 4.84 -21.55
CA LEU A 62 -3.92 4.81 -21.84
C LEU A 62 -3.65 4.55 -23.34
N SER A 63 -4.44 3.68 -23.97
CA SER A 63 -4.37 3.44 -25.41
C SER A 63 -4.76 4.69 -26.22
N LEU A 64 -5.80 5.40 -25.81
CA LEU A 64 -6.22 6.66 -26.43
C LEU A 64 -5.16 7.77 -26.27
N ALA A 65 -4.38 7.73 -25.20
CA ALA A 65 -3.22 8.60 -25.02
C ALA A 65 -2.00 8.18 -25.87
N GLY A 66 -2.07 7.06 -26.60
CA GLY A 66 -1.04 6.62 -27.53
C GLY A 66 0.02 5.69 -26.94
N PHE A 67 -0.26 5.08 -25.78
CA PHE A 67 0.60 4.05 -25.20
C PHE A 67 0.34 2.67 -25.81
N ASP A 68 1.38 1.84 -25.84
CA ASP A 68 1.24 0.40 -26.07
C ASP A 68 0.81 -0.29 -24.78
N VAL A 69 -0.40 -0.87 -24.78
CA VAL A 69 -1.08 -1.31 -23.57
C VAL A 69 -1.18 -2.83 -23.52
N THR A 70 -0.79 -3.41 -22.39
CA THR A 70 -0.95 -4.83 -22.08
C THR A 70 -1.86 -4.97 -20.87
N GLU A 71 -3.00 -5.63 -21.06
CA GLU A 71 -3.95 -5.99 -20.01
C GLU A 71 -3.64 -7.38 -19.42
N GLY A 72 -4.20 -7.66 -18.24
CA GLY A 72 -4.13 -8.98 -17.62
C GLY A 72 -2.80 -9.30 -16.93
N VAL A 73 -1.97 -8.30 -16.65
CA VAL A 73 -0.69 -8.48 -15.97
C VAL A 73 -0.91 -8.73 -14.47
N GLY A 74 -0.64 -9.96 -14.02
CA GLY A 74 -0.90 -10.37 -12.64
C GLY A 74 -2.39 -10.40 -12.28
N GLY A 75 -3.26 -10.72 -13.23
CA GLY A 75 -4.71 -10.77 -13.06
C GLY A 75 -5.42 -9.63 -13.79
N THR A 76 -5.92 -8.62 -13.10
CA THR A 76 -6.57 -7.44 -13.69
C THR A 76 -5.61 -6.28 -13.96
N GLY A 77 -4.32 -6.40 -13.63
CA GLY A 77 -3.34 -5.33 -13.80
C GLY A 77 -3.12 -4.91 -15.26
N VAL A 78 -2.71 -3.66 -15.46
CA VAL A 78 -2.43 -3.09 -16.77
C VAL A 78 -1.03 -2.46 -16.76
N VAL A 79 -0.28 -2.68 -17.83
CA VAL A 79 1.00 -2.01 -18.10
C VAL A 79 0.91 -1.29 -19.43
N ALA A 80 1.29 -0.02 -19.45
CA ALA A 80 1.31 0.79 -20.66
C ALA A 80 2.70 1.39 -20.87
N MET A 81 3.23 1.28 -22.08
CA MET A 81 4.58 1.68 -22.45
C MET A 81 4.55 2.77 -23.52
N MET A 82 5.40 3.77 -23.39
CA MET A 82 5.64 4.76 -24.43
C MET A 82 7.14 5.02 -24.56
N GLU A 83 7.69 4.66 -25.70
CA GLU A 83 9.08 4.96 -26.06
C GLU A 83 9.19 6.33 -26.71
N ASN A 84 10.19 7.11 -26.32
CA ASN A 84 10.45 8.45 -26.84
C ASN A 84 11.97 8.73 -26.96
N GLY A 85 12.66 7.91 -27.73
CA GLY A 85 14.09 8.01 -27.94
C GLY A 85 14.94 7.36 -26.84
N GLU A 86 16.27 7.56 -26.93
CA GLU A 86 17.20 7.01 -25.95
C GLU A 86 17.08 7.74 -24.60
N GLY A 87 17.09 7.00 -23.51
CA GLY A 87 17.01 7.55 -22.17
C GLY A 87 16.61 6.52 -21.11
N PRO A 88 16.34 6.95 -19.89
CA PRO A 88 15.97 6.05 -18.80
C PRO A 88 14.56 5.45 -19.00
N LEU A 89 14.35 4.29 -18.40
CA LEU A 89 13.02 3.74 -18.16
C LEU A 89 12.49 4.30 -16.84
N VAL A 90 11.45 5.11 -16.92
CA VAL A 90 10.76 5.71 -15.75
C VAL A 90 9.41 5.06 -15.58
N MET A 91 9.16 4.50 -14.41
CA MET A 91 7.87 3.91 -14.06
C MET A 91 7.06 4.87 -13.18
N MET A 92 5.77 4.99 -13.48
CA MET A 92 4.79 5.58 -12.56
C MET A 92 3.67 4.59 -12.28
N ARG A 93 3.31 4.42 -11.00
CA ARG A 93 2.32 3.43 -10.54
C ARG A 93 1.12 4.11 -9.91
N ALA A 94 -0.06 3.60 -10.22
CA ALA A 94 -1.30 3.82 -9.49
C ALA A 94 -1.96 2.49 -9.15
N ASP A 95 -2.58 2.38 -8.00
CA ASP A 95 -3.48 1.30 -7.61
C ASP A 95 -4.92 1.62 -8.01
N MET A 96 -5.78 0.60 -8.14
CA MET A 96 -7.11 0.80 -8.73
C MET A 96 -8.27 0.14 -7.99
N ASP A 97 -8.01 -0.64 -6.95
CA ASP A 97 -9.05 -1.38 -6.23
C ASP A 97 -9.77 -0.53 -5.18
N GLY A 98 -11.00 -0.92 -4.88
CA GLY A 98 -11.83 -0.36 -3.83
C GLY A 98 -11.97 -1.29 -2.63
N LEU A 99 -12.53 -0.75 -1.55
CA LEU A 99 -12.76 -1.43 -0.27
C LEU A 99 -14.21 -1.85 -0.08
N PRO A 100 -14.49 -2.94 0.66
CA PRO A 100 -15.85 -3.39 1.00
C PRO A 100 -16.49 -2.50 2.06
N VAL A 101 -16.66 -1.22 1.75
CA VAL A 101 -17.16 -0.17 2.65
C VAL A 101 -18.33 0.56 2.01
N GLU A 102 -19.39 0.83 2.79
CA GLU A 102 -20.49 1.69 2.35
C GLU A 102 -20.10 3.16 2.44
N GLU A 103 -20.18 3.88 1.33
CA GLU A 103 -19.90 5.31 1.34
C GLU A 103 -21.02 6.10 2.01
N LYS A 104 -20.63 6.92 3.01
CA LYS A 104 -21.52 7.79 3.79
C LYS A 104 -21.09 9.25 3.76
N SER A 105 -20.40 9.67 2.70
CA SER A 105 -19.94 11.05 2.51
C SER A 105 -21.08 12.06 2.38
N GLY A 106 -22.24 11.61 1.87
CA GLY A 106 -23.35 12.50 1.55
C GLY A 106 -23.18 13.28 0.25
N LEU A 107 -22.11 13.03 -0.50
CA LEU A 107 -21.85 13.67 -1.78
C LEU A 107 -22.80 13.19 -2.87
N ALA A 108 -23.07 14.03 -3.86
CA ALA A 108 -23.97 13.71 -4.98
C ALA A 108 -23.40 12.59 -5.88
N ASN A 109 -22.09 12.41 -5.90
CA ASN A 109 -21.38 11.37 -6.63
C ASN A 109 -21.01 10.15 -5.78
N ALA A 110 -21.47 10.06 -4.53
CA ALA A 110 -21.18 8.94 -3.64
C ALA A 110 -21.47 7.58 -4.31
N SER A 111 -20.56 6.64 -4.17
CA SER A 111 -20.71 5.27 -4.67
C SER A 111 -21.94 4.59 -4.10
N ARG A 112 -22.68 3.90 -4.97
CA ARG A 112 -23.76 2.96 -4.63
C ARG A 112 -23.48 1.56 -5.15
N ALA A 113 -22.24 1.36 -5.64
CA ALA A 113 -21.81 0.10 -6.20
C ALA A 113 -21.88 -1.02 -5.15
N LYS A 114 -22.28 -2.20 -5.61
CA LYS A 114 -22.25 -3.44 -4.84
C LYS A 114 -21.57 -4.52 -5.66
N GLN A 115 -20.72 -5.28 -5.02
CA GLN A 115 -20.09 -6.45 -5.60
C GLN A 115 -20.15 -7.63 -4.64
N LYS A 116 -20.01 -8.82 -5.19
CA LYS A 116 -19.79 -10.03 -4.41
C LYS A 116 -18.33 -10.07 -3.97
N ASP A 117 -18.09 -10.00 -2.67
CA ASP A 117 -16.73 -10.12 -2.13
C ASP A 117 -16.17 -11.51 -2.44
N PRO A 118 -15.06 -11.62 -3.18
CA PRO A 118 -14.49 -12.89 -3.57
C PRO A 118 -14.00 -13.76 -2.40
N ILE A 119 -13.80 -13.17 -1.22
CA ILE A 119 -13.36 -13.90 -0.01
C ILE A 119 -14.55 -14.39 0.82
N THR A 120 -15.45 -13.49 1.16
CA THR A 120 -16.57 -13.82 2.05
C THR A 120 -17.77 -14.41 1.32
N GLY A 121 -17.85 -14.20 0.00
CA GLY A 121 -19.00 -14.58 -0.83
C GLY A 121 -20.24 -13.74 -0.59
N ASN A 122 -20.17 -12.69 0.22
CA ASN A 122 -21.28 -11.80 0.54
C ASN A 122 -21.38 -10.64 -0.46
N ASP A 123 -22.59 -10.15 -0.69
CA ASP A 123 -22.79 -8.90 -1.40
C ASP A 123 -22.48 -7.73 -0.45
N VAL A 124 -21.52 -6.90 -0.84
CA VAL A 124 -21.05 -5.77 -0.05
C VAL A 124 -21.11 -4.48 -0.87
N PHE A 125 -21.24 -3.34 -0.19
CA PHE A 125 -21.00 -2.05 -0.82
C PHE A 125 -19.52 -1.88 -1.10
N VAL A 126 -19.19 -1.11 -2.14
CA VAL A 126 -17.80 -0.82 -2.51
C VAL A 126 -17.56 0.68 -2.58
N MET A 127 -16.43 1.14 -2.09
CA MET A 127 -16.02 2.53 -2.07
C MET A 127 -14.52 2.66 -2.31
N HIS A 128 -14.09 3.70 -3.04
CA HIS A 128 -12.68 4.13 -3.05
C HIS A 128 -12.34 4.88 -1.75
N ALA A 129 -12.38 4.18 -0.60
CA ALA A 129 -12.13 4.79 0.71
C ALA A 129 -10.64 5.16 0.92
N CYS A 130 -9.74 4.59 0.11
CA CYS A 130 -8.30 4.92 0.10
C CYS A 130 -7.90 5.92 -1.00
N GLY A 131 -8.85 6.32 -1.87
CA GLY A 131 -8.63 7.36 -2.88
C GLY A 131 -7.93 6.88 -4.15
N HIS A 132 -8.01 5.58 -4.48
CA HIS A 132 -7.39 5.02 -5.68
C HIS A 132 -7.99 5.58 -6.97
N ASP A 133 -9.23 6.05 -6.96
CA ASP A 133 -9.86 6.81 -8.05
C ASP A 133 -9.10 8.08 -8.41
N VAL A 134 -8.54 8.79 -7.43
CA VAL A 134 -7.64 9.94 -7.66
C VAL A 134 -6.33 9.47 -8.27
N HIS A 135 -5.77 8.35 -7.78
CA HIS A 135 -4.49 7.82 -8.25
C HIS A 135 -4.55 7.44 -9.73
N ILE A 136 -5.54 6.63 -10.15
CA ILE A 136 -5.68 6.21 -11.54
C ILE A 136 -6.06 7.37 -12.47
N THR A 137 -6.90 8.29 -12.01
CA THR A 137 -7.23 9.50 -12.80
C THR A 137 -5.99 10.36 -13.03
N SER A 138 -5.15 10.56 -12.01
CA SER A 138 -3.90 11.32 -12.14
C SER A 138 -2.89 10.61 -13.04
N LEU A 139 -2.87 9.27 -13.03
CA LEU A 139 -2.04 8.48 -13.94
C LEU A 139 -2.44 8.71 -15.40
N VAL A 140 -3.75 8.76 -15.70
CA VAL A 140 -4.27 9.09 -17.03
C VAL A 140 -3.89 10.53 -17.41
N GLY A 141 -4.03 11.49 -16.50
CA GLY A 141 -3.62 12.88 -16.73
C GLY A 141 -2.12 12.98 -17.07
N THR A 142 -1.28 12.25 -16.32
CA THR A 142 0.16 12.15 -16.62
C THR A 142 0.41 11.56 -18.00
N ALA A 143 -0.28 10.47 -18.36
CA ALA A 143 -0.16 9.83 -19.67
C ALA A 143 -0.48 10.81 -20.81
N ARG A 144 -1.60 11.52 -20.70
CA ARG A 144 -2.05 12.50 -21.69
C ARG A 144 -1.08 13.67 -21.83
N HIS A 145 -0.62 14.23 -20.71
CA HIS A 145 0.34 15.32 -20.70
C HIS A 145 1.67 14.90 -21.34
N MET A 146 2.26 13.78 -20.94
CA MET A 146 3.54 13.29 -21.46
C MET A 146 3.45 12.92 -22.94
N ALA A 147 2.32 12.40 -23.40
CA ALA A 147 2.08 12.10 -24.81
C ALA A 147 1.95 13.37 -25.66
N ALA A 148 1.36 14.44 -25.14
CA ALA A 148 1.21 15.72 -25.82
C ALA A 148 2.53 16.51 -25.92
N HIS A 149 3.48 16.28 -24.99
CA HIS A 149 4.72 17.04 -24.87
C HIS A 149 5.97 16.15 -25.09
N ARG A 150 5.92 15.30 -26.12
CA ARG A 150 7.02 14.35 -26.42
C ARG A 150 8.34 15.03 -26.80
N ASP A 151 8.31 16.26 -27.19
CA ASP A 151 9.48 17.09 -27.48
C ASP A 151 10.22 17.59 -26.22
N GLU A 152 9.60 17.45 -25.03
CA GLU A 152 10.18 17.92 -23.79
C GLU A 152 10.92 16.81 -22.98
N TRP A 153 10.85 15.56 -23.43
CA TRP A 153 11.48 14.45 -22.71
C TRP A 153 12.00 13.36 -23.64
N THR A 154 12.90 12.52 -23.13
CA THR A 154 13.43 11.33 -23.81
C THR A 154 13.49 10.14 -22.87
N GLY A 155 13.50 8.92 -23.42
CA GLY A 155 13.50 7.67 -22.70
C GLY A 155 12.21 6.89 -22.87
N THR A 156 11.90 6.05 -21.92
CA THR A 156 10.68 5.23 -21.92
C THR A 156 9.85 5.51 -20.68
N LEU A 157 8.57 5.76 -20.84
CA LEU A 157 7.60 5.88 -19.75
C LEU A 157 6.81 4.58 -19.62
N MET A 158 6.84 3.97 -18.46
CA MET A 158 6.09 2.78 -18.07
C MET A 158 5.03 3.17 -17.05
N LEU A 159 3.76 3.01 -17.40
CA LEU A 159 2.65 3.25 -16.49
C LEU A 159 2.09 1.93 -16.02
N VAL A 160 2.01 1.76 -14.70
CA VAL A 160 1.54 0.53 -14.05
C VAL A 160 0.25 0.81 -13.31
N VAL A 161 -0.83 0.15 -13.72
CA VAL A 161 -2.11 0.14 -13.01
C VAL A 161 -2.16 -1.15 -12.18
N GLN A 162 -1.89 -1.02 -10.89
CA GLN A 162 -1.77 -2.17 -9.99
C GLN A 162 -3.14 -2.57 -9.44
N PRO A 163 -3.53 -3.86 -9.53
CA PRO A 163 -4.73 -4.38 -8.89
C PRO A 163 -4.45 -4.74 -7.43
N ALA A 164 -5.49 -5.05 -6.68
CA ALA A 164 -5.51 -5.74 -5.38
C ALA A 164 -4.45 -5.23 -4.38
N GLU A 165 -4.32 -3.90 -4.25
CA GLU A 165 -3.41 -3.27 -3.29
C GLU A 165 -3.90 -3.51 -1.87
N GLU A 166 -5.18 -3.32 -1.61
CA GLU A 166 -5.83 -3.44 -0.30
C GLU A 166 -5.77 -4.85 0.31
N ARG A 167 -5.40 -5.83 -0.52
CA ARG A 167 -5.17 -7.22 -0.10
C ARG A 167 -3.71 -7.63 -0.18
N VAL A 168 -2.83 -6.71 -0.52
CA VAL A 168 -1.39 -6.97 -0.62
C VAL A 168 -1.06 -8.11 -1.61
N LEU A 169 -1.90 -8.30 -2.62
CA LEU A 169 -1.78 -9.40 -3.58
C LEU A 169 -1.28 -8.93 -4.95
N GLY A 170 -1.76 -7.78 -5.43
CA GLY A 170 -1.61 -7.38 -6.82
C GLY A 170 -0.17 -7.16 -7.26
N ALA A 171 0.64 -6.45 -6.48
CA ALA A 171 2.05 -6.25 -6.83
C ALA A 171 2.84 -7.58 -6.87
N ARG A 172 2.49 -8.54 -6.01
CA ARG A 172 3.07 -9.89 -6.05
C ARG A 172 2.64 -10.65 -7.30
N ALA A 173 1.34 -10.60 -7.62
CA ALA A 173 0.82 -11.23 -8.81
C ALA A 173 1.46 -10.67 -10.09
N MET A 174 1.64 -9.35 -10.19
CA MET A 174 2.35 -8.72 -11.30
C MET A 174 3.82 -9.14 -11.36
N ARG A 175 4.50 -9.24 -10.22
CA ARG A 175 5.88 -9.75 -10.14
C ARG A 175 5.95 -11.21 -10.57
N ASP A 176 5.04 -12.04 -10.10
CA ASP A 176 5.00 -13.48 -10.40
C ASP A 176 4.58 -13.72 -11.87
N ASP A 177 3.94 -12.74 -12.53
CA ASP A 177 3.71 -12.67 -13.98
C ASP A 177 4.88 -11.98 -14.74
N GLU A 178 6.06 -11.94 -14.11
CA GLU A 178 7.32 -11.53 -14.74
C GLU A 178 7.29 -10.11 -15.32
N ILE A 179 6.69 -9.14 -14.60
CA ILE A 179 6.55 -7.76 -15.08
C ILE A 179 7.90 -7.14 -15.49
N TRP A 180 8.99 -7.46 -14.76
CA TRP A 180 10.31 -6.89 -15.05
C TRP A 180 11.00 -7.54 -16.25
N GLU A 181 10.76 -8.81 -16.48
CA GLU A 181 11.28 -9.59 -17.63
C GLU A 181 10.57 -9.20 -18.92
N ARG A 182 9.25 -8.91 -18.82
CA ARG A 182 8.39 -8.57 -19.95
C ARG A 182 8.53 -7.11 -20.40
N PHE A 183 8.64 -6.17 -19.46
CA PHE A 183 8.57 -4.73 -19.73
C PHE A 183 9.84 -3.96 -19.37
N GLY A 184 10.81 -4.62 -18.76
CA GLY A 184 12.05 -4.01 -18.28
C GLY A 184 11.96 -3.55 -16.82
N LYS A 185 13.11 -3.55 -16.14
CA LYS A 185 13.23 -3.02 -14.78
C LYS A 185 13.48 -1.52 -14.85
N PRO A 186 12.64 -0.68 -14.21
CA PRO A 186 12.78 0.76 -14.28
C PRO A 186 14.05 1.26 -13.59
N ASP A 187 14.67 2.31 -14.18
CA ASP A 187 15.75 3.08 -13.55
C ASP A 187 15.21 3.96 -12.42
N TYR A 188 13.98 4.46 -12.57
CA TYR A 188 13.28 5.27 -11.58
C TYR A 188 11.83 4.80 -11.48
N ALA A 189 11.34 4.69 -10.24
CA ALA A 189 9.96 4.33 -9.95
C ALA A 189 9.32 5.41 -9.07
N LEU A 190 8.14 5.88 -9.46
CA LEU A 190 7.37 6.90 -8.78
C LEU A 190 5.96 6.38 -8.49
N ALA A 191 5.44 6.74 -7.33
CA ALA A 191 4.03 6.60 -6.98
C ALA A 191 3.65 7.73 -6.04
N PHE A 192 2.38 8.12 -6.01
CA PHE A 192 1.86 9.02 -4.98
C PHE A 192 0.64 8.41 -4.33
N HIS A 193 0.32 8.90 -3.14
CA HIS A 193 -0.89 8.49 -2.43
C HIS A 193 -1.56 9.73 -1.84
N VAL A 194 -2.87 9.84 -2.01
CA VAL A 194 -3.65 10.88 -1.35
C VAL A 194 -3.73 10.63 0.14
N ALA A 195 -3.83 11.70 0.93
CA ALA A 195 -3.95 11.60 2.37
C ALA A 195 -5.19 12.37 2.85
N SER A 196 -5.95 11.77 3.76
CA SER A 196 -7.11 12.42 4.40
C SER A 196 -6.71 13.50 5.42
N SER A 197 -5.43 13.57 5.77
CA SER A 197 -4.87 14.55 6.70
C SER A 197 -3.91 15.49 5.98
N GLY A 198 -3.89 16.75 6.39
CA GLY A 198 -3.06 17.77 5.80
C GLY A 198 -3.86 18.81 5.00
N THR A 199 -3.17 19.76 4.43
CA THR A 199 -3.76 20.84 3.62
C THR A 199 -3.81 20.41 2.16
N ALA A 200 -4.96 20.58 1.50
CA ALA A 200 -5.08 20.34 0.06
C ALA A 200 -4.09 21.20 -0.74
N GLY A 201 -3.53 20.63 -1.81
CA GLY A 201 -2.50 21.28 -2.63
C GLY A 201 -1.07 21.18 -2.07
N VAL A 202 -0.88 20.50 -0.94
CA VAL A 202 0.46 20.23 -0.39
C VAL A 202 0.89 18.81 -0.75
N ILE A 203 2.07 18.68 -1.34
CA ILE A 203 2.72 17.40 -1.63
C ILE A 203 3.84 17.19 -0.61
N ASN A 204 3.79 16.07 0.08
CA ASN A 204 4.84 15.65 1.00
C ASN A 204 5.67 14.53 0.38
N VAL A 205 6.98 14.70 0.35
CA VAL A 205 7.93 13.64 0.01
C VAL A 205 9.04 13.64 1.04
N GLN A 206 9.35 12.46 1.59
CA GLN A 206 10.38 12.33 2.62
C GLN A 206 11.42 11.27 2.24
N GLU A 207 12.65 11.50 2.68
CA GLU A 207 13.72 10.49 2.63
C GLU A 207 13.43 9.38 3.67
N GLY A 208 13.88 8.17 3.39
CA GLY A 208 13.67 7.03 4.27
C GLY A 208 12.29 6.38 4.11
N SER A 209 11.67 5.94 5.20
CA SER A 209 10.42 5.16 5.14
C SER A 209 9.19 6.04 5.34
N PRO A 210 8.44 6.40 4.27
CA PRO A 210 7.16 7.09 4.38
C PRO A 210 6.05 6.16 4.89
N TYR A 211 6.13 4.86 4.58
CA TYR A 211 5.18 3.85 5.00
C TYR A 211 5.88 2.71 5.73
N ALA A 212 5.39 2.40 6.93
CA ALA A 212 5.85 1.27 7.71
C ALA A 212 5.47 -0.05 7.03
N GLY A 213 6.32 -1.06 7.19
CA GLY A 213 5.97 -2.42 6.89
C GLY A 213 4.83 -2.91 7.79
N ALA A 214 4.06 -3.86 7.29
CA ALA A 214 2.93 -4.43 7.99
C ALA A 214 2.95 -5.95 7.90
N ASP A 215 2.87 -6.62 9.05
CA ASP A 215 2.68 -8.06 9.13
C ASP A 215 1.45 -8.37 9.99
N THR A 216 0.69 -9.39 9.56
CA THR A 216 -0.38 -10.01 10.32
C THR A 216 0.12 -11.33 10.86
N VAL A 217 -0.02 -11.54 12.17
CA VAL A 217 0.46 -12.76 12.84
C VAL A 217 -0.66 -13.35 13.70
N ASP A 218 -0.90 -14.64 13.54
CA ASP A 218 -1.79 -15.42 14.38
C ASP A 218 -0.97 -16.26 15.36
N ILE A 219 -1.38 -16.34 16.62
CA ILE A 219 -0.83 -17.26 17.61
C ILE A 219 -1.95 -18.18 18.07
N ILE A 220 -1.81 -19.46 17.78
CA ILE A 220 -2.73 -20.51 18.23
C ILE A 220 -2.12 -21.19 19.45
N ILE A 221 -2.82 -21.14 20.57
CA ILE A 221 -2.40 -21.76 21.82
C ILE A 221 -3.24 -23.00 22.05
N HIS A 222 -2.57 -24.14 22.14
CA HIS A 222 -3.18 -25.42 22.43
C HIS A 222 -3.14 -25.68 23.97
N GLY A 223 -4.30 -25.59 24.61
CA GLY A 223 -4.49 -25.88 26.01
C GLY A 223 -4.92 -27.33 26.27
N VAL A 224 -5.22 -27.62 27.52
CA VAL A 224 -5.91 -28.84 27.92
C VAL A 224 -7.15 -28.47 28.72
N GLY A 225 -8.32 -28.79 28.16
CA GLY A 225 -9.61 -28.50 28.78
C GLY A 225 -9.80 -29.19 30.13
N ALA A 226 -10.42 -28.47 31.06
CA ALA A 226 -10.73 -29.02 32.40
C ALA A 226 -11.92 -28.28 33.03
N HIS A 227 -12.43 -28.85 34.14
CA HIS A 227 -13.39 -28.14 34.98
C HIS A 227 -12.70 -26.97 35.70
N GLY A 228 -13.29 -25.76 35.66
CA GLY A 228 -12.69 -24.56 36.24
C GLY A 228 -12.32 -24.67 37.75
N ALA A 229 -13.01 -25.52 38.51
CA ALA A 229 -12.66 -25.81 39.90
C ALA A 229 -11.52 -26.85 40.06
N SER A 230 -10.99 -27.42 38.98
CA SER A 230 -9.93 -28.40 38.97
C SER A 230 -8.80 -28.01 38.01
N PRO A 231 -8.20 -26.81 38.12
CA PRO A 231 -7.25 -26.27 37.16
C PRO A 231 -5.95 -27.09 37.06
N HIS A 232 -5.60 -27.84 38.10
CA HIS A 232 -4.44 -28.73 38.11
C HIS A 232 -4.55 -29.91 37.12
N ARG A 233 -5.72 -30.15 36.55
CA ARG A 233 -6.00 -31.21 35.55
C ARG A 233 -5.96 -30.71 34.11
N GLY A 234 -5.79 -29.40 33.91
CA GLY A 234 -5.76 -28.76 32.61
C GLY A 234 -4.49 -27.97 32.36
N LYS A 235 -4.45 -27.36 31.16
CA LYS A 235 -3.51 -26.30 30.79
C LYS A 235 -4.34 -25.13 30.26
N ASP A 236 -4.38 -24.06 31.03
CA ASP A 236 -5.28 -22.91 30.71
C ASP A 236 -4.68 -22.02 29.62
N PRO A 237 -5.27 -22.01 28.41
CA PRO A 237 -4.76 -21.20 27.30
C PRO A 237 -5.06 -19.71 27.48
N ILE A 238 -6.03 -19.32 28.33
CA ILE A 238 -6.29 -17.91 28.66
C ILE A 238 -5.16 -17.34 29.50
N VAL A 239 -4.73 -18.07 30.53
CA VAL A 239 -3.60 -17.66 31.40
C VAL A 239 -2.32 -17.57 30.57
N LEU A 240 -2.01 -18.63 29.79
CA LEU A 240 -0.83 -18.62 28.90
C LEU A 240 -0.87 -17.51 27.87
N GLY A 241 -2.00 -17.30 27.19
CA GLY A 241 -2.17 -16.23 26.22
C GLY A 241 -1.99 -14.85 26.84
N SER A 242 -2.51 -14.63 28.04
CA SER A 242 -2.32 -13.37 28.78
C SER A 242 -0.85 -13.10 29.09
N GLN A 243 -0.10 -14.14 29.50
CA GLN A 243 1.35 -14.04 29.74
C GLN A 243 2.10 -13.74 28.44
N ILE A 244 1.75 -14.38 27.32
CA ILE A 244 2.33 -14.10 26.02
C ILE A 244 2.07 -12.64 25.63
N VAL A 245 0.85 -12.13 25.77
CA VAL A 245 0.50 -10.72 25.45
C VAL A 245 1.40 -9.75 26.21
N LEU A 246 1.61 -10.00 27.53
CA LEU A 246 2.48 -9.16 28.36
C LEU A 246 3.96 -9.27 27.95
N ALA A 247 4.44 -10.47 27.68
CA ALA A 247 5.82 -10.71 27.28
C ALA A 247 6.14 -10.07 25.91
N LEU A 248 5.21 -10.12 24.96
CA LEU A 248 5.37 -9.49 23.63
C LEU A 248 5.65 -7.99 23.71
N GLN A 249 5.15 -7.29 24.73
CA GLN A 249 5.41 -5.85 24.90
C GLN A 249 6.90 -5.57 25.14
N THR A 250 7.66 -6.56 25.62
CA THR A 250 9.11 -6.40 25.87
C THR A 250 9.91 -6.34 24.57
N LEU A 251 9.41 -6.87 23.48
CA LEU A 251 10.06 -6.76 22.16
C LEU A 251 10.30 -5.29 21.79
N VAL A 252 9.26 -4.48 21.86
CA VAL A 252 9.36 -3.06 21.56
C VAL A 252 10.08 -2.29 22.66
N SER A 253 9.76 -2.58 23.93
CA SER A 253 10.25 -1.75 25.03
C SER A 253 11.66 -2.12 25.52
N ARG A 254 12.21 -3.32 25.20
CA ARG A 254 13.47 -3.83 25.73
C ARG A 254 14.42 -4.43 24.69
N GLU A 255 13.95 -4.82 23.52
CA GLU A 255 14.78 -5.48 22.51
C GLU A 255 15.05 -4.59 21.28
N LEU A 256 14.08 -3.76 20.88
CA LEU A 256 14.34 -2.75 19.84
C LEU A 256 15.16 -1.59 20.38
N SER A 257 16.03 -1.06 19.55
CA SER A 257 16.67 0.25 19.76
C SER A 257 15.60 1.33 19.88
N PRO A 258 15.71 2.30 20.80
CA PRO A 258 14.76 3.43 20.87
C PRO A 258 14.72 4.31 19.60
N ARG A 259 15.64 4.08 18.67
CA ARG A 259 15.73 4.81 17.36
C ARG A 259 15.08 4.04 16.23
N ASP A 260 14.70 2.77 16.47
CA ASP A 260 14.14 1.86 15.48
C ASP A 260 12.64 1.67 15.76
N PRO A 261 11.74 2.45 15.14
CA PRO A 261 10.31 2.35 15.39
C PRO A 261 9.77 0.97 15.07
N GLY A 262 9.02 0.41 16.00
CA GLY A 262 8.31 -0.86 15.81
C GLY A 262 7.06 -0.90 16.67
N VAL A 263 6.06 -1.66 16.22
CA VAL A 263 4.79 -1.85 16.92
C VAL A 263 4.43 -3.33 16.94
N VAL A 264 4.01 -3.84 18.09
CA VAL A 264 3.37 -5.15 18.24
C VAL A 264 2.06 -4.92 19.00
N THR A 265 0.93 -5.10 18.30
CA THR A 265 -0.39 -4.97 18.91
C THR A 265 -1.16 -6.28 18.78
N VAL A 266 -1.61 -6.82 19.91
CA VAL A 266 -2.59 -7.90 19.94
C VAL A 266 -3.98 -7.27 19.80
N GLY A 267 -4.55 -7.32 18.60
CA GLY A 267 -5.85 -6.72 18.29
C GLY A 267 -7.04 -7.60 18.62
N SER A 268 -6.81 -8.92 18.74
CA SER A 268 -7.87 -9.89 19.00
C SER A 268 -7.34 -11.00 19.90
N PHE A 269 -8.17 -11.43 20.87
CA PHE A 269 -7.91 -12.56 21.74
C PHE A 269 -9.21 -13.30 22.01
N HIS A 270 -9.34 -14.50 21.46
CA HIS A 270 -10.53 -15.34 21.60
C HIS A 270 -10.21 -16.64 22.34
N SER A 271 -10.94 -16.95 23.40
CA SER A 271 -10.87 -18.23 24.11
C SER A 271 -12.09 -18.39 25.01
N GLY A 272 -12.41 -19.66 25.29
CA GLY A 272 -13.45 -20.03 26.25
C GLY A 272 -14.87 -19.89 25.73
N THR A 273 -15.78 -20.62 26.36
CA THR A 273 -17.22 -20.63 26.04
C THR A 273 -18.09 -20.43 27.27
N LYS A 274 -17.59 -20.78 28.46
CA LYS A 274 -18.32 -20.71 29.71
C LYS A 274 -17.39 -20.48 30.90
N HIS A 275 -17.83 -19.71 31.89
CA HIS A 275 -17.03 -19.25 33.05
C HIS A 275 -16.42 -20.35 33.92
N ASN A 276 -16.96 -21.57 33.90
CA ASN A 276 -16.51 -22.69 34.76
C ASN A 276 -15.83 -23.82 33.95
N ILE A 277 -15.37 -23.53 32.74
CA ILE A 277 -14.67 -24.46 31.86
C ILE A 277 -13.33 -23.83 31.46
N ILE A 278 -12.23 -24.53 31.67
CA ILE A 278 -10.95 -24.22 31.05
C ILE A 278 -11.01 -24.69 29.61
N SER A 279 -10.77 -23.77 28.67
CA SER A 279 -10.76 -24.05 27.23
C SER A 279 -9.55 -24.92 26.86
N ASP A 280 -9.62 -25.55 25.70
CA ASP A 280 -8.51 -26.27 25.07
C ASP A 280 -7.78 -25.45 24.01
N ARG A 281 -8.26 -24.22 23.73
CA ARG A 281 -7.67 -23.36 22.69
C ARG A 281 -7.82 -21.88 23.04
N ALA A 282 -6.79 -21.11 22.67
CA ALA A 282 -6.90 -19.66 22.50
C ALA A 282 -6.32 -19.25 21.14
N HIS A 283 -6.81 -18.13 20.61
CA HIS A 283 -6.36 -17.55 19.36
C HIS A 283 -6.11 -16.06 19.56
N LEU A 284 -4.89 -15.63 19.30
CA LEU A 284 -4.47 -14.24 19.33
C LEU A 284 -4.18 -13.81 17.88
N GLN A 285 -4.63 -12.59 17.53
CA GLN A 285 -4.33 -11.98 16.25
C GLN A 285 -3.58 -10.67 16.48
N LEU A 286 -2.45 -10.53 15.80
CA LEU A 286 -1.52 -9.43 15.98
C LEU A 286 -1.34 -8.65 14.69
N THR A 287 -1.12 -7.36 14.83
CA THR A 287 -0.50 -6.54 13.80
C THR A 287 0.89 -6.10 14.24
N VAL A 288 1.85 -6.23 13.33
CA VAL A 288 3.25 -5.82 13.54
C VAL A 288 3.58 -4.72 12.54
N ARG A 289 4.24 -3.64 13.01
CA ARG A 289 4.71 -2.54 12.16
C ARG A 289 6.20 -2.34 12.35
N ASN A 290 6.88 -1.98 11.27
CA ASN A 290 8.31 -1.77 11.26
C ASN A 290 8.70 -0.75 10.17
N THR A 291 9.89 -0.16 10.30
CA THR A 291 10.42 0.81 9.34
C THR A 291 11.67 0.30 8.61
N SER A 292 12.11 -0.91 8.94
CA SER A 292 13.22 -1.58 8.27
C SER A 292 13.06 -3.09 8.36
N GLU A 293 13.64 -3.80 7.38
CA GLU A 293 13.64 -5.27 7.38
C GLU A 293 14.36 -5.85 8.62
N ALA A 294 15.41 -5.19 9.10
CA ALA A 294 16.11 -5.61 10.31
C ALA A 294 15.19 -5.57 11.55
N THR A 295 14.43 -4.47 11.72
CA THR A 295 13.44 -4.34 12.80
C THR A 295 12.33 -5.38 12.66
N ARG A 296 11.85 -5.60 11.42
CA ARG A 296 10.85 -6.61 11.12
C ARG A 296 11.28 -7.99 11.60
N GLN A 297 12.48 -8.42 11.22
CA GLN A 297 13.00 -9.73 11.58
C GLN A 297 13.13 -9.90 13.11
N ILE A 298 13.63 -8.87 13.81
CA ILE A 298 13.72 -8.90 15.29
C ILE A 298 12.34 -9.12 15.92
N LEU A 299 11.31 -8.43 15.41
CA LEU A 299 9.96 -8.55 15.95
C LEU A 299 9.35 -9.92 15.66
N LEU A 300 9.44 -10.42 14.42
CA LEU A 300 8.84 -11.70 14.05
C LEU A 300 9.52 -12.88 14.75
N ASP A 301 10.86 -12.92 14.76
CA ASP A 301 11.62 -13.95 15.50
C ASP A 301 11.35 -13.88 16.99
N GLY A 302 11.23 -12.67 17.53
CA GLY A 302 10.89 -12.44 18.92
C GLY A 302 9.51 -12.95 19.29
N ILE A 303 8.51 -12.77 18.42
CA ILE A 303 7.14 -13.29 18.64
C ILE A 303 7.16 -14.83 18.70
N VAL A 304 7.82 -15.49 17.74
CA VAL A 304 7.95 -16.95 17.74
C VAL A 304 8.63 -17.43 19.02
N ARG A 305 9.80 -16.87 19.31
CA ARG A 305 10.59 -17.23 20.50
C ARG A 305 9.81 -17.06 21.79
N ILE A 306 9.09 -15.94 21.96
CA ILE A 306 8.30 -15.69 23.19
C ILE A 306 7.15 -16.68 23.28
N ALA A 307 6.37 -16.87 22.20
CA ALA A 307 5.21 -17.75 22.21
C ALA A 307 5.60 -19.19 22.58
N GLU A 308 6.60 -19.76 21.90
CA GLU A 308 7.07 -21.11 22.17
C GLU A 308 7.64 -21.27 23.58
N ASN A 309 8.52 -20.36 24.05
CA ASN A 309 9.14 -20.49 25.34
C ASN A 309 8.14 -20.27 26.48
N MET A 310 7.13 -19.43 26.32
CA MET A 310 6.04 -19.33 27.31
C MET A 310 5.20 -20.62 27.35
N GLY A 311 5.04 -21.31 26.23
CA GLY A 311 4.46 -22.65 26.18
C GLY A 311 5.29 -23.66 27.02
N ARG A 312 6.61 -23.64 26.85
CA ARG A 312 7.53 -24.48 27.64
C ARG A 312 7.45 -24.16 29.15
N VAL A 313 7.40 -22.86 29.50
CA VAL A 313 7.22 -22.42 30.91
C VAL A 313 5.88 -22.92 31.48
N ALA A 314 4.81 -22.94 30.68
CA ALA A 314 3.52 -23.51 31.08
C ALA A 314 3.53 -25.05 31.16
N GLY A 315 4.63 -25.71 30.78
CA GLY A 315 4.79 -27.17 30.79
C GLY A 315 3.97 -27.83 29.68
N LEU A 316 3.84 -27.21 28.52
CA LEU A 316 3.33 -27.87 27.31
C LEU A 316 4.42 -28.76 26.71
N PRO A 317 4.05 -29.92 26.14
CA PRO A 317 4.98 -30.73 25.36
C PRO A 317 5.36 -30.06 24.07
N GLU A 318 6.49 -30.43 23.47
CA GLU A 318 7.03 -29.75 22.25
C GLU A 318 6.06 -29.78 21.08
N ASP A 319 5.26 -30.84 20.90
CA ASP A 319 4.25 -30.98 19.86
C ASP A 319 2.96 -30.19 20.13
N LYS A 320 2.87 -29.46 21.24
CA LYS A 320 1.73 -28.63 21.64
C LYS A 320 2.12 -27.19 21.99
N LEU A 321 3.33 -26.80 21.65
CA LEU A 321 3.74 -25.40 21.80
C LEU A 321 2.83 -24.49 20.98
N PRO A 322 2.68 -23.21 21.36
CA PRO A 322 1.93 -22.25 20.57
C PRO A 322 2.45 -22.20 19.13
N GLU A 323 1.52 -22.30 18.19
CA GLU A 323 1.77 -22.19 16.75
C GLU A 323 1.72 -20.71 16.35
N VAL A 324 2.76 -20.22 15.71
CA VAL A 324 2.83 -18.86 15.18
C VAL A 324 2.74 -18.90 13.67
N ILE A 325 1.72 -18.26 13.12
CA ILE A 325 1.44 -18.20 11.69
C ILE A 325 1.61 -16.75 11.22
N ILE A 326 2.61 -16.49 10.38
CA ILE A 326 2.81 -15.22 9.73
C ILE A 326 2.01 -15.24 8.42
N SER A 327 1.07 -14.32 8.28
CA SER A 327 0.22 -14.25 7.09
C SER A 327 1.03 -13.91 5.83
N ASN A 328 0.56 -14.40 4.70
CA ASN A 328 1.07 -13.97 3.40
C ASN A 328 0.69 -12.52 3.04
N GLU A 329 -0.28 -11.93 3.75
CA GLU A 329 -0.66 -10.53 3.64
C GLU A 329 0.31 -9.64 4.41
N SER A 330 1.60 -9.69 4.08
CA SER A 330 2.63 -8.86 4.70
C SER A 330 3.36 -8.03 3.65
N VAL A 331 3.68 -6.78 4.00
CA VAL A 331 4.41 -5.85 3.15
C VAL A 331 5.67 -5.36 3.85
N PRO A 332 6.80 -5.28 3.13
CA PRO A 332 7.99 -4.60 3.65
C PRO A 332 7.74 -3.09 3.78
N PRO A 333 8.53 -2.37 4.59
CA PRO A 333 8.48 -0.91 4.60
C PRO A 333 8.86 -0.35 3.22
N VAL A 334 8.16 0.71 2.82
CA VAL A 334 8.58 1.49 1.65
C VAL A 334 9.77 2.36 2.05
N VAL A 335 10.86 2.27 1.30
CA VAL A 335 12.06 3.10 1.54
C VAL A 335 12.32 3.93 0.29
N ASN A 336 12.12 5.26 0.42
CA ASN A 336 12.37 6.18 -0.66
C ASN A 336 13.88 6.39 -0.88
N ASP A 337 14.30 6.37 -2.14
CA ASP A 337 15.66 6.72 -2.53
C ASP A 337 15.93 8.20 -2.23
N ALA A 338 16.89 8.47 -1.34
CA ALA A 338 17.17 9.82 -0.89
C ALA A 338 17.68 10.77 -2.00
N PRO A 339 18.54 10.34 -2.94
CA PRO A 339 18.89 11.15 -4.12
C PRO A 339 17.68 11.54 -4.96
N LEU A 340 16.77 10.60 -5.26
CA LEU A 340 15.56 10.87 -6.04
C LEU A 340 14.62 11.83 -5.31
N VAL A 341 14.41 11.65 -4.00
CA VAL A 341 13.61 12.57 -3.19
C VAL A 341 14.16 14.00 -3.25
N ARG A 342 15.48 14.18 -3.15
CA ARG A 342 16.09 15.51 -3.27
C ARG A 342 15.88 16.12 -4.65
N ARG A 343 15.96 15.33 -5.72
CA ARG A 343 15.65 15.79 -7.09
C ARG A 343 14.19 16.23 -7.23
N LEU A 344 13.25 15.43 -6.73
CA LEU A 344 11.82 15.78 -6.76
C LEU A 344 11.53 17.07 -6.00
N ARG A 345 12.08 17.23 -4.79
CA ARG A 345 11.94 18.48 -4.02
C ARG A 345 12.48 19.69 -4.77
N ALA A 346 13.61 19.54 -5.44
CA ALA A 346 14.19 20.64 -6.21
C ALA A 346 13.36 21.01 -7.47
N ALA A 347 12.63 20.05 -8.02
CA ALA A 347 11.74 20.29 -9.17
C ALA A 347 10.42 20.97 -8.81
N TRP A 348 10.00 20.93 -7.55
CA TRP A 348 8.73 21.48 -7.06
C TRP A 348 8.85 22.86 -6.39
N VAL A 349 10.03 23.48 -6.41
CA VAL A 349 10.30 24.81 -5.80
C VAL A 349 10.28 25.93 -6.82
#